data_8ba7b82eba1d82171000797a4023f6c3
#
_entry.id   8ba7b82eba1d82171000797a4023f6c3
#
_cell.length_a   1.000
_cell.length_b   1.000
_cell.length_c   1.000
_cell.angle_alpha   90.00
_cell.angle_beta   90.00
_cell.angle_gamma   90.00
#
_symmetry.space_group_name_H-M   'P 1'
#
loop_
_entity.id
_entity.type
_entity.pdbx_description
1 polymer ?
#
loop_
_entity_poly.entity_id
_entity_poly.type
_entity_poly.pdbx_seq_one_letter_code
_entity_poly.pdbx_strand_id
1 'polypeptide(L)'
;MAVYAMNGSSELGRYSTVTVFPDVKPSHWAASYINMAAKGKNIISGYPDGRFYPERTVTVGHAVTVLLRILGYKDENIGGVWPDSYMAVAATIGLTEGVSTNGNAGLTRGQAARLFRNLLEMEGAEGGTLYTLSEETDLVSVDGGAGTMKTSDGKIYPMVHAVGDTTLVGTHGRVVQTADGKALTFLPNSGGSSSSTSAAVIITEDGSAAGLSALAGNNNYTIYKNGAPATIADLRKNDVAVYAPGTNSIRVCDTRITVYYENCAPNPQSPTTITALGH
;
A
#
# COMPACT_ATOMS: atom_id res chain seq x y z
N MET A 1 -3.81 -6.49 7.55
CA MET A 1 -2.81 -6.58 6.47
C MET A 1 -2.34 -8.03 6.27
N ALA A 2 -1.70 -8.70 7.25
CA ALA A 2 -1.18 -10.07 7.06
C ALA A 2 -2.21 -11.08 6.53
N VAL A 3 -3.43 -11.10 7.08
CA VAL A 3 -4.52 -11.97 6.62
C VAL A 3 -4.93 -11.65 5.17
N TYR A 4 -4.96 -10.38 4.81
CA TYR A 4 -5.22 -9.96 3.42
C TYR A 4 -4.10 -10.37 2.47
N ALA A 5 -2.85 -10.23 2.90
CA ALA A 5 -1.70 -10.66 2.12
C ALA A 5 -1.73 -12.17 1.80
N MET A 6 -2.34 -12.98 2.66
CA MET A 6 -2.54 -14.42 2.43
C MET A 6 -3.87 -14.76 1.75
N ASN A 7 -4.57 -13.78 1.19
CA ASN A 7 -5.90 -13.96 0.58
C ASN A 7 -6.94 -14.62 1.52
N GLY A 8 -6.81 -14.33 2.82
CA GLY A 8 -7.61 -14.98 3.86
C GLY A 8 -8.93 -14.28 4.20
N SER A 9 -9.22 -13.13 3.60
CA SER A 9 -10.37 -12.30 4.00
C SER A 9 -11.73 -12.98 3.80
N SER A 10 -11.88 -13.84 2.80
CA SER A 10 -13.12 -14.58 2.53
C SER A 10 -13.46 -15.63 3.60
N GLU A 11 -12.49 -16.04 4.40
CA GLU A 11 -12.64 -17.07 5.45
C GLU A 11 -12.83 -16.49 6.84
N LEU A 12 -12.75 -15.16 7.01
CA LEU A 12 -12.81 -14.50 8.33
C LEU A 12 -14.04 -14.88 9.16
N GLY A 13 -15.19 -15.08 8.51
CA GLY A 13 -16.43 -15.47 9.18
C GLY A 13 -16.33 -16.78 9.96
N ARG A 14 -15.49 -17.73 9.51
CA ARG A 14 -15.26 -19.01 10.18
C ARG A 14 -14.52 -18.88 11.51
N TYR A 15 -13.84 -17.76 11.72
CA TYR A 15 -13.02 -17.48 12.89
C TYR A 15 -13.64 -16.47 13.85
N SER A 16 -14.87 -16.02 13.60
CA SER A 16 -15.57 -15.01 14.41
C SER A 16 -15.98 -15.52 15.81
N THR A 17 -16.25 -16.83 15.92
CA THR A 17 -16.68 -17.46 17.18
C THR A 17 -15.58 -18.28 17.87
N VAL A 18 -14.40 -18.34 17.25
CA VAL A 18 -13.26 -19.07 17.80
C VAL A 18 -12.55 -18.19 18.83
N THR A 19 -12.08 -18.79 19.93
CA THR A 19 -11.21 -18.14 20.91
C THR A 19 -9.91 -18.91 20.98
N VAL A 20 -8.83 -18.33 20.43
CA VAL A 20 -7.49 -18.92 20.45
C VAL A 20 -6.71 -18.45 21.66
N PHE A 21 -6.81 -17.17 21.98
CA PHE A 21 -6.10 -16.54 23.09
C PHE A 21 -7.10 -16.05 24.14
N PRO A 22 -6.85 -16.31 25.44
CA PRO A 22 -7.80 -15.99 26.51
C PRO A 22 -8.05 -14.48 26.71
N ASP A 23 -7.11 -13.66 26.28
CA ASP A 23 -7.18 -12.20 26.36
C ASP A 23 -7.76 -11.54 25.08
N VAL A 24 -8.12 -12.32 24.06
CA VAL A 24 -8.80 -11.85 22.85
C VAL A 24 -10.26 -12.27 22.91
N LYS A 25 -11.11 -11.37 23.41
CA LYS A 25 -12.56 -11.64 23.50
C LYS A 25 -13.18 -11.69 22.10
N PRO A 26 -14.24 -12.51 21.87
CA PRO A 26 -14.95 -12.54 20.57
C PRO A 26 -15.49 -11.18 20.14
N SER A 27 -15.79 -10.28 21.09
CA SER A 27 -16.25 -8.90 20.81
C SER A 27 -15.12 -7.95 20.40
N HIS A 28 -13.86 -8.36 20.48
CA HIS A 28 -12.75 -7.53 20.02
C HIS A 28 -12.78 -7.41 18.50
N TRP A 29 -12.65 -6.21 17.97
CA TRP A 29 -12.77 -5.93 16.53
C TRP A 29 -11.82 -6.77 15.66
N ALA A 30 -10.63 -7.09 16.18
CA ALA A 30 -9.60 -7.86 15.48
C ALA A 30 -9.67 -9.38 15.77
N ALA A 31 -10.64 -9.87 16.58
CA ALA A 31 -10.67 -11.26 17.02
C ALA A 31 -10.61 -12.24 15.85
N SER A 32 -11.45 -12.07 14.83
CA SER A 32 -11.46 -12.95 13.64
C SER A 32 -10.12 -12.97 12.91
N TYR A 33 -9.47 -11.81 12.79
CA TYR A 33 -8.15 -11.70 12.15
C TYR A 33 -7.06 -12.39 12.95
N ILE A 34 -7.04 -12.19 14.28
CA ILE A 34 -6.07 -12.82 15.18
C ILE A 34 -6.25 -14.33 15.18
N ASN A 35 -7.48 -14.80 15.34
CA ASN A 35 -7.79 -16.22 15.36
C ASN A 35 -7.46 -16.91 14.05
N MET A 36 -7.74 -16.27 12.93
CA MET A 36 -7.37 -16.78 11.61
C MET A 36 -5.86 -16.82 11.40
N ALA A 37 -5.14 -15.75 11.78
CA ALA A 37 -3.70 -15.69 11.66
C ALA A 37 -3.00 -16.76 12.53
N ALA A 38 -3.56 -17.05 13.71
CA ALA A 38 -3.02 -18.06 14.63
C ALA A 38 -3.40 -19.49 14.19
N LYS A 39 -4.70 -19.79 14.06
CA LYS A 39 -5.20 -21.15 13.86
C LYS A 39 -5.35 -21.53 12.38
N GLY A 40 -5.75 -20.56 11.54
CA GLY A 40 -5.99 -20.81 10.12
C GLY A 40 -4.73 -20.82 9.27
N LYS A 41 -3.82 -19.89 9.56
CA LYS A 41 -2.61 -19.66 8.75
C LYS A 41 -1.31 -19.96 9.48
N ASN A 42 -1.36 -20.13 10.79
CA ASN A 42 -0.21 -20.45 11.66
C ASN A 42 0.96 -19.47 11.54
N ILE A 43 0.66 -18.18 11.32
CA ILE A 43 1.66 -17.12 11.19
C ILE A 43 1.88 -16.34 12.49
N ILE A 44 1.01 -16.54 13.48
CA ILE A 44 1.07 -15.92 14.82
C ILE A 44 0.97 -17.02 15.88
N SER A 45 1.87 -17.00 16.85
CA SER A 45 1.91 -18.00 17.93
C SER A 45 1.48 -17.44 19.30
N GLY A 46 1.32 -16.11 19.42
CA GLY A 46 1.15 -15.44 20.72
C GLY A 46 2.44 -15.42 21.54
N TYR A 47 2.31 -15.17 22.84
CA TYR A 47 3.42 -15.13 23.79
C TYR A 47 3.53 -16.43 24.58
N PRO A 48 4.69 -16.70 25.24
CA PRO A 48 4.91 -17.94 25.98
C PRO A 48 3.92 -18.20 27.12
N ASP A 49 3.25 -17.16 27.62
CA ASP A 49 2.21 -17.25 28.65
C ASP A 49 0.82 -17.61 28.07
N GLY A 50 0.74 -17.90 26.78
CA GLY A 50 -0.50 -18.28 26.07
C GLY A 50 -1.40 -17.09 25.73
N ARG A 51 -0.94 -15.85 25.88
CA ARG A 51 -1.70 -14.64 25.57
C ARG A 51 -1.24 -14.02 24.25
N PHE A 52 -2.06 -13.12 23.71
CA PHE A 52 -1.77 -12.36 22.49
C PHE A 52 -1.39 -10.90 22.75
N TYR A 53 -1.99 -10.27 23.76
CA TYR A 53 -1.85 -8.86 24.09
C TYR A 53 -2.21 -7.93 22.92
N PRO A 54 -3.48 -7.88 22.50
CA PRO A 54 -3.92 -7.17 21.29
C PRO A 54 -3.63 -5.68 21.30
N GLU A 55 -3.56 -5.06 22.49
CA GLU A 55 -3.28 -3.63 22.66
C GLU A 55 -1.77 -3.32 22.78
N ARG A 56 -0.92 -4.34 22.76
CA ARG A 56 0.52 -4.14 22.89
C ARG A 56 1.13 -3.64 21.58
N THR A 57 2.06 -2.71 21.68
CA THR A 57 2.80 -2.21 20.52
C THR A 57 3.52 -3.35 19.79
N VAL A 58 3.29 -3.45 18.49
CA VAL A 58 4.00 -4.37 17.59
C VAL A 58 5.40 -3.82 17.34
N THR A 59 6.42 -4.65 17.47
CA THR A 59 7.80 -4.28 17.12
C THR A 59 8.12 -4.66 15.68
N VAL A 60 9.23 -4.12 15.14
CA VAL A 60 9.75 -4.48 13.81
C VAL A 60 10.01 -5.99 13.73
N GLY A 61 10.63 -6.57 14.77
CA GLY A 61 10.88 -8.02 14.84
C GLY A 61 9.61 -8.87 14.81
N HIS A 62 8.54 -8.44 15.51
CA HIS A 62 7.24 -9.13 15.42
C HIS A 62 6.68 -9.12 14.00
N ALA A 63 6.70 -7.96 13.32
CA ALA A 63 6.21 -7.84 11.96
C ALA A 63 7.04 -8.69 10.98
N VAL A 64 8.35 -8.62 11.08
CA VAL A 64 9.28 -9.42 10.27
C VAL A 64 9.03 -10.92 10.46
N THR A 65 8.86 -11.38 11.70
CA THR A 65 8.55 -12.80 11.98
C THR A 65 7.28 -13.25 11.27
N VAL A 66 6.21 -12.45 11.35
CA VAL A 66 4.94 -12.75 10.66
C VAL A 66 5.14 -12.82 9.15
N LEU A 67 5.89 -11.87 8.57
CA LEU A 67 6.13 -11.83 7.12
C LEU A 67 7.00 -12.98 6.63
N LEU A 68 8.03 -13.37 7.39
CA LEU A 68 8.85 -14.56 7.08
C LEU A 68 7.99 -15.83 7.10
N ARG A 69 7.09 -15.97 8.07
CA ARG A 69 6.15 -17.11 8.09
C ARG A 69 5.16 -17.09 6.93
N ILE A 70 4.73 -15.91 6.47
CA ILE A 70 3.93 -15.78 5.24
C ILE A 70 4.73 -16.25 4.03
N LEU A 71 6.03 -15.97 3.97
CA LEU A 71 6.95 -16.44 2.92
C LEU A 71 7.30 -17.93 3.06
N GLY A 72 6.77 -18.64 4.07
CA GLY A 72 7.01 -20.06 4.26
C GLY A 72 8.28 -20.41 5.07
N TYR A 73 8.99 -19.40 5.61
CA TYR A 73 10.12 -19.65 6.50
C TYR A 73 9.61 -20.23 7.82
N LYS A 74 10.18 -21.35 8.24
CA LYS A 74 9.86 -22.01 9.50
C LYS A 74 10.84 -21.60 10.58
N ASP A 75 10.34 -21.46 11.81
CA ASP A 75 11.16 -21.05 12.96
C ASP A 75 12.37 -22.00 13.18
N GLU A 76 12.19 -23.29 12.93
CA GLU A 76 13.22 -24.33 13.01
C GLU A 76 14.37 -24.13 12.00
N ASN A 77 14.09 -23.55 10.85
CA ASN A 77 15.05 -23.29 9.78
C ASN A 77 15.83 -21.99 9.99
N ILE A 78 15.21 -21.01 10.68
CA ILE A 78 15.85 -19.73 11.01
C ILE A 78 16.83 -19.91 12.17
N GLY A 79 16.42 -20.64 13.20
CA GLY A 79 17.23 -20.88 14.40
C GLY A 79 17.65 -19.59 15.11
N GLY A 80 18.65 -19.71 15.99
CA GLY A 80 19.29 -18.57 16.65
C GLY A 80 18.42 -17.88 17.69
N VAL A 81 18.70 -16.60 17.95
CA VAL A 81 18.04 -15.80 18.99
C VAL A 81 17.08 -14.80 18.36
N TRP A 82 15.84 -14.83 18.79
CA TRP A 82 14.84 -13.86 18.40
C TRP A 82 15.06 -12.50 19.12
N PRO A 83 14.93 -11.34 18.45
CA PRO A 83 14.52 -11.16 17.04
C PRO A 83 15.69 -11.16 16.05
N ASP A 84 16.93 -11.21 16.51
CA ASP A 84 18.12 -10.91 15.71
C ASP A 84 18.32 -11.86 14.52
N SER A 85 18.10 -13.17 14.71
CA SER A 85 18.20 -14.14 13.61
C SER A 85 17.13 -13.92 12.54
N TYR A 86 15.91 -13.55 12.93
CA TYR A 86 14.82 -13.24 12.00
C TYR A 86 15.12 -11.95 11.22
N MET A 87 15.65 -10.94 11.92
CA MET A 87 16.08 -9.69 11.27
C MET A 87 17.21 -9.93 10.28
N ALA A 88 18.16 -10.80 10.59
CA ALA A 88 19.26 -11.16 9.70
C ALA A 88 18.76 -11.85 8.42
N VAL A 89 17.87 -12.84 8.54
CA VAL A 89 17.25 -13.50 7.38
C VAL A 89 16.48 -12.50 6.54
N ALA A 90 15.65 -11.67 7.17
CA ALA A 90 14.87 -10.67 6.46
C ALA A 90 15.71 -9.63 5.73
N ALA A 91 16.85 -9.24 6.31
CA ALA A 91 17.81 -8.35 5.65
C ALA A 91 18.49 -9.03 4.44
N THR A 92 18.85 -10.29 4.58
CA THR A 92 19.49 -11.07 3.49
C THR A 92 18.59 -11.19 2.27
N ILE A 93 17.29 -11.38 2.45
CA ILE A 93 16.33 -11.48 1.34
C ILE A 93 15.80 -10.11 0.87
N GLY A 94 16.19 -9.00 1.49
CA GLY A 94 15.75 -7.66 1.13
C GLY A 94 14.38 -7.23 1.73
N LEU A 95 13.76 -8.07 2.57
CA LEU A 95 12.44 -7.77 3.15
C LEU A 95 12.44 -6.50 4.01
N THR A 96 13.54 -6.19 4.68
CA THR A 96 13.70 -5.01 5.56
C THR A 96 14.31 -3.80 4.86
N GLU A 97 14.41 -3.78 3.54
CA GLU A 97 14.94 -2.64 2.81
C GLU A 97 14.14 -1.36 3.11
N GLY A 98 14.84 -0.30 3.55
CA GLY A 98 14.23 0.97 3.94
C GLY A 98 13.45 0.94 5.26
N VAL A 99 13.68 -0.07 6.12
CA VAL A 99 13.08 -0.19 7.44
C VAL A 99 14.16 -0.25 8.51
N SER A 100 13.83 0.12 9.74
CA SER A 100 14.76 0.04 10.89
C SER A 100 15.33 -1.37 11.05
N THR A 101 16.61 -1.46 11.33
CA THR A 101 17.31 -2.72 11.64
C THR A 101 17.15 -3.15 13.10
N ASN A 102 16.63 -2.28 13.97
CA ASN A 102 16.38 -2.62 15.36
C ASN A 102 15.05 -3.38 15.52
N GLY A 103 15.11 -4.70 15.64
CA GLY A 103 13.95 -5.57 15.80
C GLY A 103 13.10 -5.29 17.04
N ASN A 104 13.67 -4.66 18.08
CA ASN A 104 12.94 -4.30 19.32
C ASN A 104 12.25 -2.94 19.24
N ALA A 105 12.52 -2.14 18.22
CA ALA A 105 11.86 -0.86 18.02
C ALA A 105 10.38 -1.03 17.70
N GLY A 106 9.53 -0.11 18.20
CA GLY A 106 8.11 -0.06 17.84
C GLY A 106 7.93 0.16 16.35
N LEU A 107 7.02 -0.61 15.73
CA LEU A 107 6.73 -0.52 14.31
C LEU A 107 5.84 0.70 14.03
N THR A 108 6.27 1.57 13.14
CA THR A 108 5.44 2.66 12.63
C THR A 108 4.55 2.20 11.47
N ARG A 109 3.47 2.94 11.18
CA ARG A 109 2.59 2.65 10.04
C ARG A 109 3.35 2.72 8.70
N GLY A 110 4.28 3.69 8.55
CA GLY A 110 5.11 3.82 7.36
C GLY A 110 6.05 2.62 7.17
N GLN A 111 6.70 2.17 8.23
CA GLN A 111 7.53 0.97 8.19
C GLN A 111 6.71 -0.29 7.89
N ALA A 112 5.51 -0.42 8.46
CA ALA A 112 4.61 -1.52 8.13
C ALA A 112 4.24 -1.52 6.63
N ALA A 113 3.88 -0.37 6.08
CA ALA A 113 3.58 -0.23 4.65
C ALA A 113 4.78 -0.62 3.79
N ARG A 114 6.00 -0.19 4.18
CA ARG A 114 7.23 -0.55 3.46
C ARG A 114 7.51 -2.04 3.48
N LEU A 115 7.38 -2.68 4.64
CA LEU A 115 7.54 -4.14 4.77
C LEU A 115 6.55 -4.90 3.88
N PHE A 116 5.27 -4.51 3.88
CA PHE A 116 4.28 -5.15 3.01
C PHE A 116 4.53 -4.86 1.52
N ARG A 117 5.04 -3.67 1.17
CA ARG A 117 5.47 -3.36 -0.20
C ARG A 117 6.62 -4.27 -0.64
N ASN A 118 7.63 -4.44 0.22
CA ASN A 118 8.76 -5.33 -0.06
C ASN A 118 8.29 -6.78 -0.22
N LEU A 119 7.37 -7.26 0.65
CA LEU A 119 6.80 -8.61 0.58
C LEU A 119 6.22 -8.97 -0.80
N LEU A 120 5.66 -7.99 -1.53
CA LEU A 120 5.02 -8.25 -2.84
C LEU A 120 6.02 -8.76 -3.89
N GLU A 121 7.29 -8.50 -3.73
CA GLU A 121 8.36 -8.85 -4.67
C GLU A 121 9.27 -9.99 -4.16
N MET A 122 8.97 -10.53 -2.96
CA MET A 122 9.80 -11.57 -2.34
C MET A 122 9.46 -12.97 -2.86
N GLU A 123 10.51 -13.77 -2.98
CA GLU A 123 10.37 -15.22 -3.16
C GLU A 123 10.12 -15.91 -1.82
N GLY A 124 9.30 -16.95 -1.85
CA GLY A 124 9.08 -17.80 -0.68
C GLY A 124 10.29 -18.69 -0.37
N ALA A 125 10.31 -19.25 0.83
CA ALA A 125 11.40 -20.10 1.32
C ALA A 125 11.65 -21.36 0.46
N GLU A 126 10.62 -21.85 -0.22
CA GLU A 126 10.68 -23.02 -1.11
C GLU A 126 10.80 -22.62 -2.60
N GLY A 127 11.06 -21.34 -2.87
CA GLY A 127 11.04 -20.76 -4.21
C GLY A 127 9.63 -20.35 -4.65
N GLY A 128 9.57 -19.58 -5.76
CA GLY A 128 8.33 -19.01 -6.27
C GLY A 128 7.88 -17.79 -5.48
N THR A 129 7.00 -17.01 -6.09
CA THR A 129 6.45 -15.78 -5.51
C THR A 129 5.03 -16.01 -5.01
N LEU A 130 4.66 -15.35 -3.91
CA LEU A 130 3.27 -15.34 -3.43
C LEU A 130 2.33 -14.61 -4.39
N TYR A 131 2.89 -13.69 -5.15
CA TYR A 131 2.16 -12.84 -6.09
C TYR A 131 2.89 -12.82 -7.43
N THR A 132 2.13 -12.68 -8.50
CA THR A 132 2.67 -12.42 -9.84
C THR A 132 2.51 -10.92 -10.13
N LEU A 133 3.58 -10.28 -10.57
CA LEU A 133 3.53 -8.91 -11.07
C LEU A 133 3.31 -8.94 -12.58
N SER A 134 2.36 -8.13 -13.07
CA SER A 134 2.22 -7.93 -14.51
C SER A 134 3.44 -7.21 -15.09
N GLU A 135 3.53 -7.16 -16.42
CA GLU A 135 4.34 -6.16 -17.08
C GLU A 135 3.89 -4.76 -16.68
N GLU A 136 4.77 -3.78 -16.86
CA GLU A 136 4.45 -2.38 -16.62
C GLU A 136 3.35 -1.90 -17.56
N THR A 137 2.36 -1.23 -16.99
CA THR A 137 1.16 -0.79 -17.69
C THR A 137 0.53 0.39 -16.96
N ASP A 138 -0.42 1.07 -17.59
CA ASP A 138 -1.16 2.13 -16.92
C ASP A 138 -2.52 1.63 -16.46
N LEU A 139 -2.92 2.02 -15.25
CA LEU A 139 -4.25 1.73 -14.74
C LEU A 139 -5.28 2.65 -15.40
N VAL A 140 -6.15 2.07 -16.23
CA VAL A 140 -7.15 2.83 -16.99
C VAL A 140 -8.45 3.02 -16.21
N SER A 141 -8.93 1.96 -15.56
CA SER A 141 -10.15 2.06 -14.76
C SER A 141 -10.22 0.98 -13.68
N VAL A 142 -10.98 1.30 -12.63
CA VAL A 142 -11.38 0.37 -11.57
C VAL A 142 -12.89 0.43 -11.47
N ASP A 143 -13.56 -0.69 -11.68
CA ASP A 143 -15.00 -0.84 -11.55
C ASP A 143 -15.32 -1.67 -10.31
N GLY A 144 -15.70 -1.00 -9.22
CA GLY A 144 -16.06 -1.64 -7.96
C GLY A 144 -17.37 -2.44 -8.05
N GLY A 145 -18.28 -2.06 -8.95
CA GLY A 145 -19.56 -2.77 -9.16
C GLY A 145 -19.36 -4.09 -9.91
N ALA A 146 -18.56 -4.05 -10.96
CA ALA A 146 -18.18 -5.25 -11.72
C ALA A 146 -17.05 -6.05 -11.06
N GLY A 147 -16.35 -5.49 -10.07
CA GLY A 147 -15.21 -6.12 -9.42
C GLY A 147 -14.03 -6.30 -10.37
N THR A 148 -13.76 -5.34 -11.25
CA THR A 148 -12.72 -5.45 -12.27
C THR A 148 -11.78 -4.25 -12.32
N MET A 149 -10.55 -4.49 -12.75
CA MET A 149 -9.51 -3.51 -13.02
C MET A 149 -9.07 -3.65 -14.47
N LYS A 150 -8.99 -2.54 -15.20
CA LYS A 150 -8.56 -2.51 -16.62
C LYS A 150 -7.27 -1.72 -16.78
N THR A 151 -6.38 -2.24 -17.61
CA THR A 151 -5.08 -1.65 -17.91
C THR A 151 -4.96 -1.21 -19.38
N SER A 152 -3.99 -0.38 -19.69
CA SER A 152 -3.80 0.23 -21.03
C SER A 152 -3.40 -0.79 -22.11
N ASP A 153 -2.87 -1.94 -21.72
CA ASP A 153 -2.61 -3.08 -22.63
C ASP A 153 -3.89 -3.86 -22.99
N GLY A 154 -5.06 -3.37 -22.54
CA GLY A 154 -6.37 -3.95 -22.84
C GLY A 154 -6.79 -5.09 -21.94
N LYS A 155 -5.96 -5.52 -21.00
CA LYS A 155 -6.29 -6.59 -20.06
C LYS A 155 -7.30 -6.12 -19.02
N ILE A 156 -8.15 -7.07 -18.62
CA ILE A 156 -9.13 -6.89 -17.54
C ILE A 156 -8.87 -7.96 -16.49
N TYR A 157 -8.63 -7.50 -15.27
CA TYR A 157 -8.35 -8.37 -14.13
C TYR A 157 -9.56 -8.37 -13.19
N PRO A 158 -10.12 -9.55 -12.86
CA PRO A 158 -11.06 -9.64 -11.73
C PRO A 158 -10.31 -9.28 -10.44
N MET A 159 -10.93 -8.49 -9.58
CA MET A 159 -10.32 -8.08 -8.31
C MET A 159 -10.65 -9.07 -7.19
N VAL A 160 -9.71 -9.29 -6.28
CA VAL A 160 -9.93 -10.07 -5.04
C VAL A 160 -10.98 -9.38 -4.16
N HIS A 161 -10.95 -8.06 -4.12
CA HIS A 161 -11.91 -7.22 -3.41
C HIS A 161 -12.57 -6.27 -4.40
N ALA A 162 -13.89 -6.15 -4.34
CA ALA A 162 -14.67 -5.27 -5.23
C ALA A 162 -14.39 -3.77 -5.02
N VAL A 163 -13.60 -3.40 -4.01
CA VAL A 163 -13.23 -2.02 -3.70
C VAL A 163 -11.77 -1.82 -4.12
N GLY A 164 -11.56 -1.36 -5.34
CA GLY A 164 -10.26 -0.92 -5.81
C GLY A 164 -10.00 0.56 -5.50
N ASP A 165 -8.76 0.94 -5.42
CA ASP A 165 -8.35 2.32 -5.23
C ASP A 165 -8.43 3.08 -6.57
N THR A 166 -9.52 3.82 -6.78
CA THR A 166 -9.73 4.64 -7.97
C THR A 166 -8.76 5.82 -8.05
N THR A 167 -8.12 6.20 -6.94
CA THR A 167 -7.13 7.29 -6.94
C THR A 167 -5.88 6.95 -7.74
N LEU A 168 -5.63 5.67 -7.99
CA LEU A 168 -4.52 5.19 -8.79
C LEU A 168 -4.81 5.18 -10.31
N VAL A 169 -6.04 5.44 -10.75
CA VAL A 169 -6.37 5.51 -12.18
C VAL A 169 -5.51 6.58 -12.87
N GLY A 170 -4.94 6.23 -14.02
CA GLY A 170 -3.97 7.05 -14.76
C GLY A 170 -2.53 6.97 -14.23
N THR A 171 -2.21 6.09 -13.25
CA THR A 171 -0.82 5.85 -12.84
C THR A 171 -0.18 4.75 -13.67
N HIS A 172 1.14 4.84 -13.85
CA HIS A 172 1.98 3.79 -14.40
C HIS A 172 2.48 2.87 -13.28
N GLY A 173 2.48 1.55 -13.53
CA GLY A 173 2.89 0.57 -12.53
C GLY A 173 2.59 -0.86 -12.96
N ARG A 174 2.35 -1.73 -12.00
CA ARG A 174 2.10 -3.15 -12.22
C ARG A 174 0.87 -3.63 -11.46
N VAL A 175 0.13 -4.57 -12.04
CA VAL A 175 -0.92 -5.28 -11.33
C VAL A 175 -0.29 -6.38 -10.50
N VAL A 176 -0.57 -6.39 -9.20
CA VAL A 176 -0.20 -7.48 -8.29
C VAL A 176 -1.31 -8.50 -8.34
N GLN A 177 -0.99 -9.72 -8.76
CA GLN A 177 -1.94 -10.79 -8.94
C GLN A 177 -1.71 -11.90 -7.92
N THR A 178 -2.79 -12.48 -7.45
CA THR A 178 -2.79 -13.73 -6.69
C THR A 178 -2.54 -14.92 -7.62
N ALA A 179 -2.21 -16.08 -7.06
CA ALA A 179 -1.93 -17.29 -7.83
C ALA A 179 -3.09 -17.73 -8.76
N ASP A 180 -4.33 -17.35 -8.44
CA ASP A 180 -5.51 -17.56 -9.28
C ASP A 180 -5.75 -16.45 -10.33
N GLY A 181 -4.79 -15.55 -10.51
CA GLY A 181 -4.82 -14.53 -11.56
C GLY A 181 -5.69 -13.30 -11.25
N LYS A 182 -6.21 -13.17 -10.03
CA LYS A 182 -7.00 -12.00 -9.65
C LYS A 182 -6.10 -10.85 -9.22
N ALA A 183 -6.50 -9.62 -9.54
CA ALA A 183 -5.81 -8.44 -9.05
C ALA A 183 -6.04 -8.27 -7.55
N LEU A 184 -4.96 -8.31 -6.79
CA LEU A 184 -4.95 -7.95 -5.38
C LEU A 184 -4.92 -6.43 -5.21
N THR A 185 -4.07 -5.76 -5.97
CA THR A 185 -3.91 -4.31 -5.99
C THR A 185 -3.18 -3.87 -7.26
N PHE A 186 -3.18 -2.56 -7.52
CA PHE A 186 -2.26 -1.93 -8.47
C PHE A 186 -1.11 -1.29 -7.68
N LEU A 187 0.11 -1.60 -8.07
CA LEU A 187 1.32 -1.10 -7.48
C LEU A 187 1.89 -0.02 -8.39
N PRO A 188 1.67 1.26 -8.08
CA PRO A 188 2.27 2.31 -8.87
C PRO A 188 3.80 2.23 -8.72
N ASN A 189 4.52 2.48 -9.79
CA ASN A 189 5.95 2.64 -9.69
C ASN A 189 6.19 3.74 -8.66
N SER A 190 6.82 3.38 -7.55
CA SER A 190 7.33 4.37 -6.60
C SER A 190 8.22 5.26 -7.44
N GLY A 191 7.89 6.54 -7.54
CA GLY A 191 8.53 7.48 -8.42
C GLY A 191 10.02 7.20 -8.51
N GLY A 192 10.33 6.28 -9.39
CA GLY A 192 11.68 6.10 -9.85
C GLY A 192 12.03 7.48 -10.32
N SER A 193 13.05 8.01 -9.76
CA SER A 193 13.70 9.20 -10.24
C SER A 193 14.12 8.99 -11.70
N SER A 194 13.12 8.89 -12.58
CA SER A 194 13.30 9.47 -13.87
C SER A 194 13.37 10.95 -13.55
N SER A 195 14.46 11.56 -13.86
CA SER A 195 14.74 12.99 -13.76
C SER A 195 13.87 13.87 -14.66
N SER A 196 12.65 13.45 -14.94
CA SER A 196 11.54 14.30 -15.31
C SER A 196 10.83 14.65 -14.03
N THR A 197 11.14 15.79 -13.46
CA THR A 197 10.21 16.52 -12.60
C THR A 197 8.88 16.44 -13.32
N SER A 198 7.97 15.59 -12.83
CA SER A 198 6.61 15.60 -13.36
C SER A 198 6.10 17.00 -13.06
N ALA A 199 6.09 17.84 -14.09
CA ALA A 199 5.62 19.19 -13.94
C ALA A 199 4.21 19.08 -13.37
N ALA A 200 3.95 19.77 -12.26
CA ALA A 200 2.64 19.87 -11.70
C ALA A 200 2.10 21.27 -11.94
N VAL A 201 0.82 21.38 -12.19
CA VAL A 201 0.13 22.66 -12.32
C VAL A 201 -0.86 22.77 -11.17
N ILE A 202 -0.81 23.91 -10.46
CA ILE A 202 -1.82 24.23 -9.45
C ILE A 202 -2.93 25.00 -10.14
N ILE A 203 -4.16 24.56 -9.98
CA ILE A 203 -5.34 25.25 -10.50
C ILE A 203 -5.54 26.54 -9.69
N THR A 204 -5.47 27.67 -10.36
CA THR A 204 -5.52 29.00 -9.72
C THR A 204 -6.93 29.52 -9.49
N GLU A 205 -7.90 29.05 -10.27
CA GLU A 205 -9.31 29.47 -10.22
C GLU A 205 -10.21 28.27 -10.52
N ASP A 206 -11.44 28.30 -9.99
CA ASP A 206 -12.44 27.29 -10.23
C ASP A 206 -12.78 27.20 -11.73
N GLY A 207 -12.81 25.98 -12.28
CA GLY A 207 -13.11 25.74 -13.69
C GLY A 207 -12.02 26.21 -14.67
N SER A 208 -10.78 26.45 -14.20
CA SER A 208 -9.68 26.91 -15.06
C SER A 208 -8.91 25.73 -15.66
N ALA A 209 -8.69 25.80 -16.98
CA ALA A 209 -7.79 24.91 -17.70
C ALA A 209 -6.38 25.48 -17.89
N ALA A 210 -6.06 26.61 -17.25
CA ALA A 210 -4.79 27.30 -17.42
C ALA A 210 -3.60 26.37 -17.11
N GLY A 211 -2.68 26.27 -18.03
CA GLY A 211 -1.48 25.42 -17.90
C GLY A 211 -1.67 23.94 -18.20
N LEU A 212 -2.90 23.41 -18.29
CA LEU A 212 -3.13 21.98 -18.48
C LEU A 212 -2.65 21.50 -19.87
N SER A 213 -2.89 22.25 -20.92
CA SER A 213 -2.42 21.91 -22.27
C SER A 213 -0.90 21.97 -22.39
N ALA A 214 -0.27 22.92 -21.70
CA ALA A 214 1.18 22.99 -21.61
C ALA A 214 1.77 21.81 -20.82
N LEU A 215 1.10 21.41 -19.75
CA LEU A 215 1.45 20.25 -18.92
C LEU A 215 1.38 18.94 -19.74
N ALA A 216 0.32 18.77 -20.54
CA ALA A 216 0.10 17.58 -21.36
C ALA A 216 0.90 17.60 -22.69
N GLY A 217 1.37 18.77 -23.14
CA GLY A 217 1.97 18.96 -24.45
C GLY A 217 0.98 18.84 -25.62
N ASN A 218 -0.33 18.77 -25.33
CA ASN A 218 -1.41 18.66 -26.32
C ASN A 218 -2.74 19.16 -25.74
N ASN A 219 -3.76 19.29 -26.59
CA ASN A 219 -5.10 19.74 -26.20
C ASN A 219 -6.14 18.61 -26.15
N ASN A 220 -5.73 17.38 -26.42
CA ASN A 220 -6.63 16.23 -26.48
C ASN A 220 -6.31 15.24 -25.35
N TYR A 221 -6.55 15.65 -24.12
CA TYR A 221 -6.35 14.84 -22.92
C TYR A 221 -7.68 14.59 -22.19
N THR A 222 -7.75 13.50 -21.45
CA THR A 222 -8.84 13.25 -20.51
C THR A 222 -8.48 13.76 -19.12
N ILE A 223 -9.49 14.13 -18.32
CA ILE A 223 -9.28 14.60 -16.95
C ILE A 223 -9.89 13.59 -15.99
N TYR A 224 -9.12 13.25 -14.97
CA TYR A 224 -9.60 12.48 -13.80
C TYR A 224 -9.35 13.28 -12.53
N LYS A 225 -10.39 13.46 -11.72
CA LYS A 225 -10.25 14.10 -10.40
C LYS A 225 -10.54 13.08 -9.31
N ASN A 226 -9.58 12.89 -8.41
CA ASN A 226 -9.64 11.89 -7.34
C ASN A 226 -9.99 10.48 -7.86
N GLY A 227 -9.45 10.13 -9.05
CA GLY A 227 -9.67 8.84 -9.70
C GLY A 227 -10.99 8.70 -10.49
N ALA A 228 -11.89 9.67 -10.46
CA ALA A 228 -13.12 9.68 -11.24
C ALA A 228 -12.98 10.53 -12.51
N PRO A 229 -13.62 10.15 -13.64
CA PRO A 229 -13.70 11.01 -14.82
C PRO A 229 -14.25 12.38 -14.46
N ALA A 230 -13.62 13.42 -14.96
CA ALA A 230 -13.97 14.80 -14.65
C ALA A 230 -13.84 15.70 -15.88
N THR A 231 -14.38 16.90 -15.77
CA THR A 231 -14.30 17.97 -16.76
C THR A 231 -13.57 19.17 -16.17
N ILE A 232 -13.26 20.16 -17.01
CA ILE A 232 -12.66 21.42 -16.54
C ILE A 232 -13.56 22.11 -15.50
N ALA A 233 -14.88 22.00 -15.62
CA ALA A 233 -15.84 22.60 -14.69
C ALA A 233 -15.76 22.00 -13.27
N ASP A 234 -15.21 20.81 -13.11
CA ASP A 234 -15.04 20.13 -11.82
C ASP A 234 -13.78 20.55 -11.08
N LEU A 235 -12.87 21.25 -11.76
CA LEU A 235 -11.61 21.72 -11.18
C LEU A 235 -11.88 22.87 -10.20
N ARG A 236 -11.15 22.87 -9.11
CA ARG A 236 -11.24 23.87 -8.05
C ARG A 236 -9.89 24.51 -7.81
N LYS A 237 -9.92 25.74 -7.34
CA LYS A 237 -8.74 26.46 -6.89
C LYS A 237 -7.96 25.61 -5.87
N ASN A 238 -6.64 25.55 -6.05
CA ASN A 238 -5.68 24.76 -5.30
C ASN A 238 -5.69 23.26 -5.58
N ASP A 239 -6.47 22.78 -6.52
CA ASP A 239 -6.28 21.43 -7.04
C ASP A 239 -4.89 21.31 -7.69
N VAL A 240 -4.26 20.16 -7.56
CA VAL A 240 -2.96 19.85 -8.17
C VAL A 240 -3.17 18.92 -9.35
N ALA A 241 -2.73 19.35 -10.52
CA ALA A 241 -2.82 18.61 -11.77
C ALA A 241 -1.44 18.06 -12.19
N VAL A 242 -1.38 16.77 -12.54
CA VAL A 242 -0.18 16.08 -13.05
C VAL A 242 -0.56 15.33 -14.33
N TYR A 243 0.31 15.35 -15.32
CA TYR A 243 0.09 14.63 -16.57
C TYR A 243 0.57 13.18 -16.48
N ALA A 244 -0.25 12.26 -16.96
CA ALA A 244 0.05 10.85 -17.10
C ALA A 244 0.16 10.49 -18.60
N PRO A 245 1.38 10.43 -19.15
CA PRO A 245 1.59 10.28 -20.61
C PRO A 245 1.07 8.93 -21.15
N GLY A 246 1.18 7.85 -20.39
CA GLY A 246 0.72 6.53 -20.82
C GLY A 246 -0.77 6.44 -21.12
N THR A 247 -1.60 7.22 -20.42
CA THR A 247 -3.05 7.29 -20.64
C THR A 247 -3.49 8.57 -21.34
N ASN A 248 -2.55 9.46 -21.67
CA ASN A 248 -2.81 10.80 -22.18
C ASN A 248 -3.87 11.53 -21.33
N SER A 249 -3.70 11.49 -20.02
CA SER A 249 -4.66 12.03 -19.08
C SER A 249 -4.01 13.00 -18.09
N ILE A 250 -4.81 13.94 -17.61
CA ILE A 250 -4.46 14.82 -16.50
C ILE A 250 -5.15 14.29 -15.26
N ARG A 251 -4.36 13.96 -14.25
CA ARG A 251 -4.81 13.57 -12.94
C ARG A 251 -4.83 14.78 -12.04
N VAL A 252 -5.97 15.01 -11.44
CA VAL A 252 -6.20 16.14 -10.55
C VAL A 252 -6.57 15.62 -9.18
N CYS A 253 -5.93 16.14 -8.16
CA CYS A 253 -6.27 15.84 -6.78
C CYS A 253 -6.48 17.14 -5.98
N ASP A 254 -7.44 17.10 -5.08
CA ASP A 254 -7.70 18.13 -4.09
C ASP A 254 -6.98 17.83 -2.77
N THR A 255 -5.77 17.29 -2.85
CA THR A 255 -5.03 16.75 -1.71
C THR A 255 -4.92 17.78 -0.60
N ARG A 256 -5.69 17.60 0.44
CA ARG A 256 -5.52 18.28 1.71
C ARG A 256 -4.73 17.37 2.62
N ILE A 257 -3.52 17.82 2.98
CA ILE A 257 -2.68 17.11 3.93
C ILE A 257 -2.84 17.82 5.27
N THR A 258 -3.32 17.11 6.29
CA THR A 258 -3.21 17.58 7.66
C THR A 258 -1.90 17.04 8.22
N VAL A 259 -0.96 17.91 8.50
CA VAL A 259 0.36 17.58 9.04
C VAL A 259 0.59 18.30 10.36
N TYR A 260 1.47 17.75 11.20
CA TYR A 260 2.01 18.50 12.32
C TYR A 260 2.95 19.58 11.78
N TYR A 261 2.55 20.83 11.97
CA TYR A 261 3.34 21.99 11.58
C TYR A 261 4.48 22.20 12.58
N GLU A 262 5.70 22.25 12.10
CA GLU A 262 6.90 22.49 12.90
C GLU A 262 7.43 23.89 12.71
N ASN A 263 7.59 24.31 11.47
CA ASN A 263 8.15 25.62 11.13
C ASN A 263 7.80 26.05 9.70
N CYS A 264 7.99 27.33 9.39
CA CYS A 264 7.93 27.85 8.03
C CYS A 264 8.90 29.01 7.82
N ALA A 265 9.31 29.20 6.59
CA ALA A 265 10.16 30.30 6.19
C ALA A 265 9.53 31.05 4.98
N PRO A 266 9.66 32.36 4.88
CA PRO A 266 10.30 33.25 5.86
C PRO A 266 9.44 33.55 7.09
N ASN A 267 8.12 33.37 7.00
CA ASN A 267 7.18 33.63 8.11
C ASN A 267 5.80 32.98 7.84
N PRO A 268 4.94 32.85 8.89
CA PRO A 268 3.63 32.21 8.76
C PRO A 268 2.62 32.89 7.83
N GLN A 269 2.77 34.19 7.59
CA GLN A 269 1.85 34.98 6.78
C GLN A 269 2.10 34.80 5.27
N SER A 270 3.34 34.46 4.89
CA SER A 270 3.74 34.25 3.51
C SER A 270 4.84 33.16 3.42
N PRO A 271 4.50 31.91 3.73
CA PRO A 271 5.50 30.84 3.72
C PRO A 271 5.88 30.46 2.29
N THR A 272 7.18 30.32 2.03
CA THR A 272 7.71 29.69 0.82
C THR A 272 8.13 28.26 1.09
N THR A 273 8.40 27.93 2.35
CA THR A 273 8.76 26.59 2.81
C THR A 273 8.03 26.29 4.10
N ILE A 274 7.45 25.11 4.20
CA ILE A 274 6.82 24.59 5.41
C ILE A 274 7.54 23.31 5.78
N THR A 275 8.02 23.23 7.03
CA THR A 275 8.59 21.99 7.59
C THR A 275 7.50 21.26 8.35
N ALA A 276 7.30 19.99 8.00
CA ALA A 276 6.35 19.12 8.63
C ALA A 276 6.92 17.70 8.70
N LEU A 277 6.77 17.03 9.83
CA LEU A 277 7.25 15.66 10.06
C LEU A 277 8.76 15.48 9.81
N GLY A 278 9.57 16.53 10.01
CA GLY A 278 11.02 16.49 9.85
C GLY A 278 11.51 16.59 8.39
N HIS A 279 10.65 17.02 7.46
CA HIS A 279 10.94 17.19 6.03
C HIS A 279 10.61 18.59 5.53
#